data_ea90b4ed6ecda3d0dd0c47ba51da9b98
#
_entry.id   ea90b4ed6ecda3d0dd0c47ba51da9b98
#
_cell.length_a   1.000
_cell.length_b   1.000
_cell.length_c   1.000
_cell.angle_alpha   90.00
_cell.angle_beta   90.00
_cell.angle_gamma   90.00
#
_symmetry.space_group_name_H-M   'P 1'
#
loop_
_entity.id
_entity.type
_entity.pdbx_description
1 polymer ?
#
loop_
_entity_poly.entity_id
_entity_poly.type
_entity_poly.pdbx_seq_one_letter_code
_entity_poly.pdbx_strand_id
1 'polypeptide(L)'
;ARGLYPGMACYALNGLVGSIGAEGGVLAFPSLPVKKLPSTEPYRDGAARHACSSPRVDIPQRADFLCAKAGWAHRAPVTNLIPEAIEGGRVDMLVAYWCNYPFSCTGASRWERALEKLPFLVHVTTHVSEMSQFADIVLPARHHLFETWGFARCRQNKRSSIVLEQPCVEAFGESRNDEAGVAFAL
;
A
#
# COMPACT_ATOMS: atom_id res chain seq x y z
N ALA A 1 -3.66 12.94 -6.02
CA ALA A 1 -3.57 12.50 -7.40
C ALA A 1 -2.93 13.48 -8.38
N ARG A 2 -2.54 14.69 -7.96
CA ARG A 2 -1.90 15.67 -8.86
C ARG A 2 -0.39 15.46 -9.04
N GLY A 3 0.25 14.56 -8.29
CA GLY A 3 1.68 14.27 -8.39
C GLY A 3 2.10 13.44 -9.62
N LEU A 4 1.17 12.80 -10.31
CA LEU A 4 1.47 11.98 -11.48
C LEU A 4 2.05 12.80 -12.62
N TYR A 5 1.41 13.92 -12.98
CA TYR A 5 1.85 14.76 -14.09
C TYR A 5 3.23 15.41 -13.86
N PRO A 6 3.51 16.02 -12.69
CA PRO A 6 4.86 16.47 -12.37
C PRO A 6 5.90 15.34 -12.43
N GLY A 7 5.58 14.15 -11.91
CA GLY A 7 6.46 13.00 -11.99
C GLY A 7 6.73 12.59 -13.45
N MET A 8 5.70 12.51 -14.28
CA MET A 8 5.85 12.23 -15.72
C MET A 8 6.69 13.29 -16.43
N ALA A 9 6.53 14.58 -16.09
CA ALA A 9 7.34 15.65 -16.67
C ALA A 9 8.82 15.48 -16.32
N CYS A 10 9.15 15.16 -15.06
CA CYS A 10 10.54 14.88 -14.65
C CYS A 10 11.13 13.69 -15.41
N TYR A 11 10.36 12.60 -15.57
CA TYR A 11 10.84 11.45 -16.36
C TYR A 11 10.97 11.77 -17.84
N ALA A 12 10.06 12.56 -18.41
CA ALA A 12 10.16 12.99 -19.80
C ALA A 12 11.40 13.85 -20.05
N LEU A 13 11.77 14.77 -19.15
CA LEU A 13 13.01 15.53 -19.22
C LEU A 13 14.25 14.61 -19.22
N ASN A 14 14.28 13.59 -18.36
CA ASN A 14 15.35 12.61 -18.37
C ASN A 14 15.44 11.83 -19.69
N GLY A 15 14.28 11.54 -20.30
CA GLY A 15 14.23 10.93 -21.64
C GLY A 15 14.76 11.85 -22.74
N LEU A 16 14.38 13.13 -22.73
CA LEU A 16 14.80 14.12 -23.71
C LEU A 16 16.32 14.36 -23.71
N VAL A 17 16.94 14.38 -22.55
CA VAL A 17 18.41 14.55 -22.44
C VAL A 17 19.17 13.24 -22.56
N GLY A 18 18.51 12.11 -22.83
CA GLY A 18 19.14 10.81 -23.01
C GLY A 18 19.76 10.23 -21.75
N SER A 19 19.32 10.67 -20.55
CA SER A 19 19.91 10.22 -19.29
C SER A 19 19.42 8.84 -18.84
N ILE A 20 18.36 8.30 -19.46
CA ILE A 20 17.82 6.99 -19.07
C ILE A 20 18.72 5.87 -19.59
N GLY A 21 19.30 5.09 -18.69
CA GLY A 21 20.24 4.01 -18.99
C GLY A 21 21.67 4.45 -19.26
N ALA A 22 21.94 5.76 -19.33
CA ALA A 22 23.28 6.31 -19.51
C ALA A 22 24.09 6.26 -18.22
N GLU A 23 25.42 6.25 -18.34
CA GLU A 23 26.32 6.36 -17.19
C GLU A 23 26.15 7.73 -16.51
N GLY A 24 26.00 7.75 -15.19
CA GLY A 24 25.69 8.97 -14.43
C GLY A 24 24.23 9.43 -14.51
N GLY A 25 23.40 8.75 -15.29
CA GLY A 25 21.98 9.07 -15.45
C GLY A 25 21.05 8.20 -14.61
N VAL A 26 19.79 8.13 -15.03
CA VAL A 26 18.75 7.32 -14.39
C VAL A 26 18.87 5.87 -14.84
N LEU A 27 19.21 4.98 -13.92
CA LEU A 27 19.40 3.57 -14.20
C LEU A 27 18.17 2.74 -13.78
N ALA A 28 17.70 1.86 -14.66
CA ALA A 28 16.80 0.80 -14.29
C ALA A 28 17.59 -0.36 -13.66
N PHE A 29 17.12 -0.84 -12.51
CA PHE A 29 17.72 -2.00 -11.86
C PHE A 29 16.93 -3.26 -12.17
N PRO A 30 17.58 -4.39 -12.47
CA PRO A 30 16.91 -5.66 -12.66
C PRO A 30 16.20 -6.08 -11.38
N SER A 31 15.11 -6.79 -11.53
CA SER A 31 14.43 -7.42 -10.41
C SER A 31 15.35 -8.45 -9.76
N LEU A 32 15.29 -8.57 -8.44
CA LEU A 32 15.97 -9.66 -7.76
C LEU A 32 15.34 -11.00 -8.21
N PRO A 33 16.16 -12.04 -8.46
CA PRO A 33 15.66 -13.37 -8.84
C PRO A 33 15.10 -14.09 -7.60
N VAL A 34 14.03 -13.56 -7.05
CA VAL A 34 13.32 -14.19 -5.92
C VAL A 34 12.24 -15.13 -6.45
N LYS A 35 12.03 -16.25 -5.73
CA LYS A 35 10.95 -17.19 -6.04
C LYS A 35 9.60 -16.47 -5.91
N LYS A 36 8.72 -16.69 -6.86
CA LYS A 36 7.34 -16.17 -6.78
C LYS A 36 6.60 -16.87 -5.64
N LEU A 37 5.77 -16.12 -4.94
CA LEU A 37 4.85 -16.71 -3.96
C LEU A 37 3.88 -17.65 -4.67
N PRO A 38 3.41 -18.71 -3.98
CA PRO A 38 2.35 -19.58 -4.50
C PRO A 38 1.11 -18.76 -4.87
N SER A 39 0.34 -19.28 -5.81
CA SER A 39 -0.95 -18.68 -6.16
C SER A 39 -1.92 -18.82 -4.98
N THR A 40 -2.67 -17.77 -4.70
CA THR A 40 -3.76 -17.78 -3.71
C THR A 40 -5.06 -18.37 -4.27
N GLU A 41 -5.12 -18.65 -5.58
CA GLU A 41 -6.33 -19.12 -6.26
C GLU A 41 -6.97 -20.37 -5.64
N PRO A 42 -6.20 -21.40 -5.22
CA PRO A 42 -6.77 -22.59 -4.58
C PRO A 42 -7.49 -22.29 -3.24
N TYR A 43 -7.15 -21.19 -2.58
CA TYR A 43 -7.69 -20.83 -1.27
C TYR A 43 -8.85 -19.83 -1.35
N ARG A 44 -9.22 -19.36 -2.55
CA ARG A 44 -10.30 -18.40 -2.75
C ARG A 44 -11.64 -19.10 -2.76
N ASP A 45 -12.51 -18.69 -1.87
CA ASP A 45 -13.93 -19.04 -1.88
C ASP A 45 -14.73 -18.24 -2.93
N GLY A 46 -16.05 -18.44 -2.98
CA GLY A 46 -16.93 -17.73 -3.91
C GLY A 46 -16.96 -16.22 -3.67
N ALA A 47 -16.93 -15.77 -2.41
CA ALA A 47 -16.96 -14.36 -2.05
C ALA A 47 -15.66 -13.67 -2.47
N ALA A 48 -14.51 -14.29 -2.20
CA ALA A 48 -13.20 -13.77 -2.60
C ALA A 48 -13.05 -13.70 -4.12
N ARG A 49 -13.57 -14.69 -4.88
CA ARG A 49 -13.57 -14.64 -6.35
C ARG A 49 -14.44 -13.51 -6.87
N HIS A 50 -15.63 -13.33 -6.30
CA HIS A 50 -16.52 -12.23 -6.66
C HIS A 50 -15.86 -10.87 -6.37
N ALA A 51 -15.27 -10.68 -5.19
CA ALA A 51 -14.56 -9.46 -4.83
C ALA A 51 -13.38 -9.16 -5.78
N CYS A 52 -12.61 -10.18 -6.17
CA CYS A 52 -11.51 -10.03 -7.13
C CYS A 52 -11.97 -9.63 -8.55
N SER A 53 -13.20 -9.95 -8.92
CA SER A 53 -13.80 -9.59 -10.22
C SER A 53 -14.55 -8.26 -10.18
N SER A 54 -14.85 -7.74 -8.99
CA SER A 54 -15.58 -6.48 -8.81
C SER A 54 -14.68 -5.27 -9.09
N PRO A 55 -15.25 -4.15 -9.58
CA PRO A 55 -14.51 -2.92 -9.76
C PRO A 55 -13.96 -2.40 -8.42
N ARG A 56 -12.68 -2.07 -8.38
CA ARG A 56 -12.04 -1.51 -7.19
C ARG A 56 -12.54 -0.09 -6.92
N VAL A 57 -12.75 0.24 -5.65
CA VAL A 57 -13.22 1.57 -5.22
C VAL A 57 -12.15 2.66 -5.32
N ASP A 58 -10.88 2.28 -5.30
CA ASP A 58 -9.71 3.16 -5.37
C ASP A 58 -9.17 3.36 -6.79
N ILE A 59 -9.83 2.80 -7.81
CA ILE A 59 -9.47 2.98 -9.21
C ILE A 59 -10.46 3.92 -9.89
N PRO A 60 -9.99 5.03 -10.46
CA PRO A 60 -10.88 5.95 -11.17
C PRO A 60 -11.48 5.28 -12.40
N GLN A 61 -12.82 5.30 -12.48
CA GLN A 61 -13.59 4.81 -13.63
C GLN A 61 -13.75 5.88 -14.73
N ARG A 62 -13.16 7.06 -14.53
CA ARG A 62 -13.33 8.20 -15.43
C ARG A 62 -12.45 8.05 -16.66
N ALA A 63 -13.07 8.14 -17.83
CA ALA A 63 -12.40 8.02 -19.13
C ALA A 63 -11.43 9.19 -19.44
N ASP A 64 -11.56 10.32 -18.74
CA ASP A 64 -10.70 11.50 -18.87
C ASP A 64 -9.38 11.37 -18.09
N PHE A 65 -9.23 10.34 -17.27
CA PHE A 65 -7.98 10.09 -16.58
C PHE A 65 -6.93 9.60 -17.60
N LEU A 66 -5.78 10.27 -17.65
CA LEU A 66 -4.73 9.97 -18.65
C LEU A 66 -4.32 8.50 -18.67
N CYS A 67 -4.24 7.90 -17.49
CA CYS A 67 -3.91 6.49 -17.33
C CYS A 67 -4.99 5.55 -17.89
N ALA A 68 -6.28 5.95 -17.92
CA ALA A 68 -7.36 5.16 -18.49
C ALA A 68 -7.18 4.97 -20.00
N LYS A 69 -6.82 6.05 -20.70
CA LYS A 69 -6.54 6.01 -22.15
C LYS A 69 -5.31 5.17 -22.48
N ALA A 70 -4.32 5.13 -21.58
CA ALA A 70 -3.11 4.32 -21.76
C ALA A 70 -3.28 2.85 -21.30
N GLY A 71 -4.47 2.42 -20.88
CA GLY A 71 -4.71 1.08 -20.37
C GLY A 71 -4.11 0.81 -18.98
N TRP A 72 -3.63 1.83 -18.29
CA TRP A 72 -2.96 1.71 -16.98
C TRP A 72 -3.85 2.10 -15.80
N ALA A 73 -4.93 2.82 -16.04
CA ALA A 73 -5.78 3.38 -14.99
C ALA A 73 -6.34 2.34 -14.04
N HIS A 74 -6.67 1.17 -14.55
CA HIS A 74 -7.20 0.07 -13.74
C HIS A 74 -6.15 -0.57 -12.82
N ARG A 75 -4.89 -0.15 -12.88
CA ARG A 75 -3.79 -0.64 -12.04
C ARG A 75 -3.16 0.42 -11.15
N ALA A 76 -3.56 1.67 -11.29
CA ALA A 76 -3.04 2.78 -10.50
C ALA A 76 -4.04 3.18 -9.41
N PRO A 77 -3.88 2.71 -8.17
CA PRO A 77 -4.78 3.07 -7.09
C PRO A 77 -4.71 4.56 -6.78
N VAL A 78 -5.85 5.17 -6.54
CA VAL A 78 -5.99 6.54 -6.09
C VAL A 78 -6.63 6.52 -4.71
N THR A 79 -5.81 6.51 -3.68
CA THR A 79 -6.21 6.40 -2.28
C THR A 79 -7.27 7.44 -1.89
N ASN A 80 -7.19 8.63 -2.46
CA ASN A 80 -8.16 9.71 -2.19
C ASN A 80 -9.59 9.48 -2.76
N LEU A 81 -9.84 8.36 -3.43
CA LEU A 81 -11.20 7.93 -3.81
C LEU A 81 -11.88 7.10 -2.71
N ILE A 82 -11.11 6.58 -1.76
CA ILE A 82 -11.64 5.74 -0.67
C ILE A 82 -12.63 6.51 0.20
N PRO A 83 -12.38 7.76 0.63
CA PRO A 83 -13.37 8.53 1.40
C PRO A 83 -14.73 8.65 0.70
N GLU A 84 -14.76 8.90 -0.61
CA GLU A 84 -16.00 8.95 -1.38
C GLU A 84 -16.72 7.59 -1.45
N ALA A 85 -15.95 6.51 -1.49
CA ALA A 85 -16.50 5.17 -1.48
C ALA A 85 -17.13 4.82 -0.14
N ILE A 86 -16.51 5.22 0.97
CA ILE A 86 -17.05 5.04 2.32
C ILE A 86 -18.30 5.89 2.51
N GLU A 87 -18.24 7.18 2.18
CA GLU A 87 -19.39 8.09 2.29
C GLU A 87 -20.57 7.65 1.41
N GLY A 88 -20.29 6.98 0.29
CA GLY A 88 -21.29 6.39 -0.60
C GLY A 88 -21.78 4.99 -0.19
N GLY A 89 -21.41 4.48 0.99
CA GLY A 89 -21.84 3.17 1.49
C GLY A 89 -21.37 1.98 0.66
N ARG A 90 -20.21 2.10 0.00
CA ARG A 90 -19.61 1.03 -0.81
C ARG A 90 -18.51 0.24 -0.09
N VAL A 91 -18.22 0.61 1.15
CA VAL A 91 -17.20 -0.02 1.98
C VAL A 91 -17.82 -0.28 3.35
N ASP A 92 -17.99 -1.53 3.69
CA ASP A 92 -18.55 -1.95 4.99
C ASP A 92 -17.45 -2.19 6.02
N MET A 93 -16.25 -2.57 5.58
CA MET A 93 -15.11 -2.82 6.44
C MET A 93 -13.82 -2.35 5.77
N LEU A 94 -12.93 -1.76 6.57
CA LEU A 94 -11.58 -1.40 6.15
C LEU A 94 -10.55 -2.02 7.11
N VAL A 95 -9.60 -2.74 6.56
CA VAL A 95 -8.39 -3.14 7.27
C VAL A 95 -7.27 -2.17 6.90
N ALA A 96 -6.94 -1.28 7.83
CA ALA A 96 -5.86 -0.32 7.69
C ALA A 96 -4.55 -0.96 8.18
N TYR A 97 -3.72 -1.37 7.22
CA TYR A 97 -2.47 -2.04 7.50
C TYR A 97 -1.30 -1.08 7.30
N TRP A 98 -0.62 -0.73 8.38
CA TRP A 98 0.54 0.18 8.39
C TRP A 98 0.30 1.52 7.69
N CYS A 99 -0.89 2.06 7.81
CA CYS A 99 -1.25 3.33 7.18
C CYS A 99 -1.96 4.27 8.14
N ASN A 100 -1.72 5.54 7.96
CA ASN A 100 -2.35 6.62 8.71
C ASN A 100 -2.89 7.64 7.71
N TYR A 101 -4.05 7.35 7.14
CA TYR A 101 -4.64 8.17 6.07
C TYR A 101 -4.97 9.61 6.49
N PRO A 102 -5.55 9.88 7.68
CA PRO A 102 -5.81 11.25 8.11
C PRO A 102 -4.55 12.13 8.13
N PHE A 103 -3.41 11.55 8.47
CA PHE A 103 -2.12 12.26 8.49
C PHE A 103 -1.42 12.27 7.12
N SER A 104 -1.37 11.12 6.44
CA SER A 104 -0.53 10.92 5.27
C SER A 104 -1.16 11.37 3.95
N CYS A 105 -2.49 11.46 3.90
CA CYS A 105 -3.21 11.79 2.68
C CYS A 105 -3.68 13.24 2.67
N THR A 106 -3.80 13.81 1.48
CA THR A 106 -4.38 15.16 1.33
C THR A 106 -5.84 15.18 1.71
N GLY A 107 -6.25 16.21 2.47
CA GLY A 107 -7.63 16.41 2.91
C GLY A 107 -7.98 15.60 4.17
N ALA A 108 -7.21 15.80 5.25
CA ALA A 108 -7.41 15.15 6.55
C ALA A 108 -8.87 15.14 7.00
N SER A 109 -9.53 16.30 7.04
CA SER A 109 -10.93 16.41 7.45
C SER A 109 -11.91 15.60 6.58
N ARG A 110 -11.57 15.32 5.33
CA ARG A 110 -12.37 14.46 4.47
C ARG A 110 -12.22 12.99 4.86
N TRP A 111 -11.01 12.59 5.21
CA TRP A 111 -10.74 11.25 5.72
C TRP A 111 -11.41 11.02 7.06
N GLU A 112 -11.29 11.98 8.00
CA GLU A 112 -11.94 11.91 9.30
C GLU A 112 -13.45 11.72 9.17
N ARG A 113 -14.14 12.58 8.40
CA ARG A 113 -15.59 12.43 8.16
C ARG A 113 -16.00 11.11 7.50
N ALA A 114 -15.16 10.59 6.62
CA ALA A 114 -15.44 9.29 6.01
C ALA A 114 -15.26 8.15 7.01
N LEU A 115 -14.18 8.17 7.79
CA LEU A 115 -13.89 7.16 8.80
C LEU A 115 -14.95 7.13 9.92
N GLU A 116 -15.51 8.28 10.31
CA GLU A 116 -16.64 8.35 11.24
C GLU A 116 -17.91 7.64 10.74
N LYS A 117 -18.05 7.48 9.42
CA LYS A 117 -19.18 6.80 8.78
C LYS A 117 -18.90 5.34 8.44
N LEU A 118 -17.64 4.92 8.57
CA LEU A 118 -17.24 3.57 8.24
C LEU A 118 -17.82 2.58 9.28
N PRO A 119 -18.54 1.53 8.86
CA PRO A 119 -19.19 0.61 9.80
C PRO A 119 -18.19 -0.19 10.64
N PHE A 120 -17.02 -0.54 10.11
CA PHE A 120 -16.02 -1.31 10.84
C PHE A 120 -14.59 -1.04 10.37
N LEU A 121 -13.70 -0.71 11.29
CA LEU A 121 -12.29 -0.44 11.02
C LEU A 121 -11.36 -1.30 11.89
N VAL A 122 -10.51 -2.07 11.25
CA VAL A 122 -9.39 -2.75 11.91
C VAL A 122 -8.10 -2.01 11.56
N HIS A 123 -7.33 -1.60 12.56
CA HIS A 123 -6.04 -0.95 12.37
C HIS A 123 -4.90 -1.83 12.87
N VAL A 124 -4.05 -2.30 11.94
CA VAL A 124 -2.83 -3.06 12.25
C VAL A 124 -1.65 -2.08 12.25
N THR A 125 -1.05 -1.86 13.39
CA THR A 125 -0.02 -0.82 13.54
C THR A 125 0.97 -1.12 14.66
N THR A 126 2.16 -0.54 14.57
CA THR A 126 3.20 -0.64 15.61
C THR A 126 3.05 0.42 16.71
N HIS A 127 2.26 1.47 16.45
CA HIS A 127 2.03 2.56 17.39
C HIS A 127 0.67 3.20 17.15
N VAL A 128 0.09 3.76 18.18
CA VAL A 128 -1.19 4.48 18.11
C VAL A 128 -0.99 5.78 17.31
N SER A 129 -1.89 6.05 16.40
CA SER A 129 -1.88 7.22 15.52
C SER A 129 -3.28 7.79 15.34
N GLU A 130 -3.43 8.83 14.50
CA GLU A 130 -4.73 9.43 14.20
C GLU A 130 -5.73 8.41 13.65
N MET A 131 -5.26 7.47 12.83
CA MET A 131 -6.09 6.39 12.31
C MET A 131 -6.65 5.48 13.40
N SER A 132 -5.89 5.27 14.47
CA SER A 132 -6.30 4.40 15.59
C SER A 132 -7.51 4.93 16.35
N GLN A 133 -7.77 6.24 16.30
CA GLN A 133 -8.90 6.87 16.99
C GLN A 133 -10.26 6.47 16.38
N PHE A 134 -10.26 6.07 15.11
CA PHE A 134 -11.46 5.63 14.40
C PHE A 134 -11.61 4.11 14.38
N ALA A 135 -10.62 3.37 14.89
CA ALA A 135 -10.60 1.91 14.80
C ALA A 135 -11.47 1.26 15.86
N ASP A 136 -12.29 0.30 15.44
CA ASP A 136 -13.03 -0.59 16.34
C ASP A 136 -12.09 -1.62 16.98
N ILE A 137 -11.08 -2.06 16.21
CA ILE A 137 -10.05 -2.98 16.68
C ILE A 137 -8.68 -2.45 16.29
N VAL A 138 -7.76 -2.37 17.26
CA VAL A 138 -6.34 -2.11 17.02
C VAL A 138 -5.55 -3.38 17.29
N LEU A 139 -4.86 -3.88 16.27
CA LEU A 139 -4.00 -5.05 16.35
C LEU A 139 -2.54 -4.59 16.45
N PRO A 140 -1.84 -4.85 17.55
CA PRO A 140 -0.46 -4.45 17.71
C PRO A 140 0.46 -5.31 16.85
N ALA A 141 1.15 -4.68 15.91
CA ALA A 141 2.15 -5.30 15.07
C ALA A 141 3.55 -5.16 15.67
N ARG A 142 4.41 -6.14 15.47
CA ARG A 142 5.83 -6.05 15.83
C ARG A 142 6.53 -5.01 14.96
N HIS A 143 7.45 -4.29 15.56
CA HIS A 143 8.25 -3.33 14.84
C HIS A 143 9.26 -4.07 13.94
N HIS A 144 9.11 -3.90 12.63
CA HIS A 144 9.86 -4.67 11.63
C HIS A 144 11.37 -4.46 11.67
N LEU A 145 11.86 -3.32 12.15
CA LEU A 145 13.30 -3.04 12.23
C LEU A 145 13.97 -3.62 13.49
N PHE A 146 13.20 -3.93 14.54
CA PHE A 146 13.79 -4.26 15.83
C PHE A 146 13.30 -5.57 16.42
N GLU A 147 12.05 -5.94 16.19
CA GLU A 147 11.38 -7.03 16.91
C GLU A 147 11.11 -8.27 16.04
N THR A 148 11.37 -8.20 14.75
CA THR A 148 11.11 -9.32 13.83
C THR A 148 12.19 -9.46 12.77
N TRP A 149 12.26 -10.63 12.15
CA TRP A 149 13.08 -10.85 10.98
C TRP A 149 12.49 -10.12 9.78
N GLY A 150 13.36 -9.47 9.02
CA GLY A 150 12.98 -8.77 7.82
C GLY A 150 14.06 -8.87 6.76
N PHE A 151 13.85 -8.18 5.65
CA PHE A 151 14.87 -7.99 4.65
C PHE A 151 14.72 -6.64 3.95
N ALA A 152 15.83 -5.98 3.71
CA ALA A 152 15.90 -4.80 2.88
C ALA A 152 16.49 -5.13 1.52
N ARG A 153 15.92 -4.52 0.48
CA ARG A 153 16.47 -4.59 -0.88
C ARG A 153 17.27 -3.32 -1.14
N CYS A 154 18.58 -3.47 -1.28
CA CYS A 154 19.44 -2.36 -1.65
C CYS A 154 19.77 -2.45 -3.13
N ARG A 155 19.61 -1.33 -3.83
CA ARG A 155 19.94 -1.21 -5.25
C ARG A 155 20.91 -0.05 -5.42
N GLN A 156 22.14 -0.37 -5.73
CA GLN A 156 23.19 0.63 -5.86
C GLN A 156 24.25 0.18 -6.87
N ASN A 157 24.78 1.09 -7.67
CA ASN A 157 25.86 0.84 -8.61
C ASN A 157 25.64 -0.36 -9.55
N LYS A 158 24.44 -0.46 -10.15
CA LYS A 158 24.03 -1.57 -11.03
C LYS A 158 24.01 -2.94 -10.34
N ARG A 159 24.10 -2.99 -9.02
CA ARG A 159 24.01 -4.21 -8.22
C ARG A 159 22.72 -4.20 -7.40
N SER A 160 22.15 -5.37 -7.21
CA SER A 160 21.03 -5.57 -6.27
C SER A 160 21.52 -6.49 -5.16
N SER A 161 21.30 -6.10 -3.92
CA SER A 161 21.63 -6.89 -2.74
C SER A 161 20.39 -7.05 -1.86
N ILE A 162 20.37 -8.14 -1.11
CA ILE A 162 19.41 -8.36 -0.04
C ILE A 162 20.18 -8.32 1.26
N VAL A 163 19.74 -7.47 2.17
CA VAL A 163 20.23 -7.43 3.54
C VAL A 163 19.19 -8.12 4.41
N LEU A 164 19.61 -9.11 5.16
CA LEU A 164 18.75 -9.76 6.15
C LEU A 164 18.77 -8.93 7.43
N GLU A 165 17.60 -8.57 7.91
CA GLU A 165 17.41 -7.85 9.17
C GLU A 165 17.08 -8.86 10.25
N GLN A 166 17.83 -8.81 11.35
CA GLN A 166 17.69 -9.72 12.48
C GLN A 166 17.07 -8.95 13.66
N PRO A 167 16.13 -9.56 14.42
CA PRO A 167 15.60 -8.91 15.61
C PRO A 167 16.72 -8.65 16.61
N CYS A 168 16.73 -7.47 17.20
CA CYS A 168 17.73 -7.05 18.18
C CYS A 168 17.14 -6.80 19.57
N VAL A 169 15.81 -6.82 19.68
CA VAL A 169 15.07 -6.75 20.94
C VAL A 169 13.96 -7.80 20.96
N GLU A 170 13.52 -8.18 22.15
CA GLU A 170 12.33 -9.02 22.31
C GLU A 170 11.07 -8.22 21.97
N ALA A 171 10.05 -8.92 21.47
CA ALA A 171 8.78 -8.31 21.15
C ALA A 171 8.10 -7.77 22.42
N PHE A 172 7.56 -6.56 22.29
CA PHE A 172 6.89 -5.90 23.39
C PHE A 172 5.41 -6.28 23.46
N GLY A 173 4.94 -6.61 24.68
CA GLY A 173 3.53 -6.87 24.96
C GLY A 173 2.92 -8.00 24.13
N GLU A 174 1.72 -7.80 23.64
CA GLU A 174 0.98 -8.78 22.84
C GLU A 174 1.21 -8.62 21.33
N SER A 175 2.23 -7.85 20.94
CA SER A 175 2.52 -7.62 19.52
C SER A 175 2.83 -8.93 18.79
N ARG A 176 2.30 -9.06 17.58
CA ARG A 176 2.51 -10.23 16.73
C ARG A 176 3.13 -9.82 15.41
N ASN A 177 3.78 -10.79 14.78
CA ASN A 177 4.21 -10.60 13.42
C ASN A 177 3.00 -10.28 12.56
N ASP A 178 3.08 -9.21 11.80
CA ASP A 178 1.94 -8.63 11.09
C ASP A 178 1.28 -9.61 10.10
N GLU A 179 2.09 -10.39 9.36
CA GLU A 179 1.54 -11.39 8.45
C GLU A 179 0.77 -12.51 9.19
N ALA A 180 1.29 -12.95 10.33
CA ALA A 180 0.62 -13.94 11.16
C ALA A 180 -0.57 -13.33 11.92
N GLY A 181 -0.45 -12.06 12.36
CA GLY A 181 -1.50 -11.35 13.08
C GLY A 181 -2.77 -11.20 12.26
N VAL A 182 -2.66 -10.82 11.01
CA VAL A 182 -3.81 -10.70 10.09
C VAL A 182 -4.42 -12.07 9.79
N ALA A 183 -3.61 -13.10 9.60
CA ALA A 183 -4.10 -14.45 9.30
C ALA A 183 -4.86 -15.11 10.47
N PHE A 184 -4.61 -14.69 11.71
CA PHE A 184 -5.29 -15.22 12.90
C PHE A 184 -6.46 -14.35 13.38
N ALA A 185 -6.63 -13.16 12.83
CA ALA A 185 -7.72 -12.25 13.19
C ALA A 185 -8.93 -12.35 12.24
N LEU A 186 -8.77 -13.05 11.13
CA LEU A 186 -9.80 -13.33 10.12
C LEU A 186 -10.29 -14.77 10.24
#